data_076748eb8c91731797615bd39c8a31d2
#
_entry.id   076748eb8c91731797615bd39c8a31d2
#
_cell.length_a   1.000
_cell.length_b   1.000
_cell.length_c   1.000
_cell.angle_alpha   90.00
_cell.angle_beta   90.00
_cell.angle_gamma   90.00
#
_symmetry.space_group_name_H-M   'P 1'
#
loop_
_entity.id
_entity.type
_entity.pdbx_description
1 polymer ?
#
loop_
_entity_poly.entity_id
_entity_poly.type
_entity_poly.pdbx_seq_one_letter_code
_entity_poly.pdbx_strand_id
1 'polypeptide(L)'
;MKTALSLLFFAASVHAADWPVWRGPAHDGISAEKITGAEVKELWTSQIGIGFASFTVADGRVYTTGYADDKDSVFCLDAATGKEIWKHAYPAELGDKYYEGGTSATPTIENGRAYHLSRSGDAFCFDAATGKILWQKNIQQETGADIPEWGYAGSPLVQGDALILNVGKSGTALDKATGKTLWKSDKNNSGYSTPYPITVNGKAQVVLGSGRTYTGVDPASGTVLWEHTWNTSYGVNAADPILSGTKLFISSGYNKGCALLDLASAEPKEVWRSRVMRNQFNSCVLIDGHLYGSDGDYDKPNTFKCIDFATGAEKWSDDKTGFCALMAAGDKLIIITAKGELIIAKADATKFDPISRTQALKGRCWTAPVLANGRIYVRNAAGDMACLSVN
;
A
#
# COMPACT_ATOMS: atom_id res chain seq x y z
N MET A 1 -46.28 43.58 9.31
CA MET A 1 -45.09 43.04 8.62
C MET A 1 -44.61 41.83 9.41
N LYS A 2 -44.79 40.62 8.84
CA LYS A 2 -44.29 39.36 9.47
C LYS A 2 -43.01 38.99 8.73
N THR A 3 -41.88 39.12 9.39
CA THR A 3 -40.56 38.74 8.86
C THR A 3 -40.42 37.21 8.99
N ALA A 4 -40.39 36.52 7.85
CA ALA A 4 -40.10 35.09 7.81
C ALA A 4 -38.60 34.87 7.92
N LEU A 5 -38.18 34.19 8.96
CA LEU A 5 -36.80 33.78 9.18
C LEU A 5 -36.57 32.44 8.46
N SER A 6 -35.91 32.48 7.30
CA SER A 6 -35.50 31.28 6.58
C SER A 6 -34.28 30.64 7.30
N LEU A 7 -34.48 29.50 7.95
CA LEU A 7 -33.40 28.65 8.37
C LEU A 7 -32.77 27.95 7.16
N LEU A 8 -31.56 28.35 6.82
CA LEU A 8 -30.70 27.61 5.90
C LEU A 8 -30.15 26.39 6.68
N PHE A 9 -30.65 25.20 6.35
CA PHE A 9 -30.02 23.95 6.72
C PHE A 9 -28.72 23.78 5.91
N PHE A 10 -27.59 24.03 6.50
CA PHE A 10 -26.33 23.52 6.00
C PHE A 10 -26.35 22.01 6.18
N ALA A 11 -26.63 21.25 5.15
CA ALA A 11 -26.31 19.85 5.09
C ALA A 11 -24.77 19.76 5.17
N ALA A 12 -24.24 19.28 6.29
CA ALA A 12 -22.85 18.89 6.38
C ALA A 12 -22.66 17.75 5.35
N SER A 13 -22.10 18.09 4.19
CA SER A 13 -21.62 17.08 3.26
C SER A 13 -20.52 16.30 4.02
N VAL A 14 -20.80 15.04 4.32
CA VAL A 14 -19.76 14.08 4.69
C VAL A 14 -18.82 14.07 3.50
N HIS A 15 -17.68 14.70 3.62
CA HIS A 15 -16.66 14.67 2.57
C HIS A 15 -16.19 13.22 2.51
N ALA A 16 -16.63 12.55 1.48
CA ALA A 16 -16.10 11.29 1.06
C ALA A 16 -14.57 11.46 0.93
N ALA A 17 -13.80 10.53 1.46
CA ALA A 17 -12.35 10.64 1.49
C ALA A 17 -11.75 9.89 0.30
N ASP A 18 -11.07 10.61 -0.59
CA ASP A 18 -10.25 10.01 -1.63
C ASP A 18 -9.09 9.19 -1.03
N TRP A 19 -8.63 8.20 -1.79
CA TRP A 19 -7.52 7.31 -1.45
C TRP A 19 -6.45 7.37 -2.56
N PRO A 20 -5.76 8.51 -2.74
CA PRO A 20 -5.01 8.78 -3.97
C PRO A 20 -3.64 8.10 -4.04
N VAL A 21 -3.16 7.50 -2.96
CA VAL A 21 -1.85 6.86 -2.86
C VAL A 21 -1.95 5.51 -2.13
N TRP A 22 -0.95 4.66 -2.32
CA TRP A 22 -0.82 3.42 -1.57
C TRP A 22 -0.87 3.66 -0.06
N ARG A 23 -1.73 2.91 0.64
CA ARG A 23 -2.05 3.02 2.07
C ARG A 23 -2.67 4.36 2.49
N GLY A 24 -3.23 5.12 1.53
CA GLY A 24 -3.98 6.34 1.78
C GLY A 24 -3.14 7.60 2.04
N PRO A 25 -3.81 8.74 2.23
CA PRO A 25 -3.13 10.05 2.33
C PRO A 25 -2.09 10.15 3.46
N ALA A 26 -2.28 9.42 4.56
CA ALA A 26 -1.34 9.36 5.68
C ALA A 26 -0.33 8.21 5.57
N HIS A 27 -0.38 7.39 4.53
CA HIS A 27 0.46 6.21 4.30
C HIS A 27 0.40 5.15 5.42
N ASP A 28 -0.63 5.16 6.25
CA ASP A 28 -0.79 4.31 7.43
C ASP A 28 -1.79 3.17 7.26
N GLY A 29 -2.54 3.16 6.15
CA GLY A 29 -3.58 2.18 5.88
C GLY A 29 -4.89 2.46 6.62
N ILE A 30 -5.10 3.70 7.09
CA ILE A 30 -6.30 4.08 7.87
C ILE A 30 -7.10 5.14 7.10
N SER A 31 -8.35 4.83 6.79
CA SER A 31 -9.28 5.80 6.21
C SER A 31 -9.84 6.72 7.29
N ALA A 32 -9.99 8.00 6.94
CA ALA A 32 -10.70 8.96 7.77
C ALA A 32 -12.23 8.75 7.79
N GLU A 33 -12.74 7.89 6.92
CA GLU A 33 -14.16 7.54 6.86
C GLU A 33 -14.59 6.70 8.07
N LYS A 34 -15.87 6.75 8.37
CA LYS A 34 -16.46 5.92 9.42
C LYS A 34 -17.39 4.88 8.81
N ILE A 35 -17.17 3.63 9.15
CA ILE A 35 -18.10 2.54 8.87
C ILE A 35 -19.08 2.44 10.05
N THR A 36 -20.37 2.67 9.81
CA THR A 36 -21.40 2.63 10.85
C THR A 36 -22.14 1.30 10.86
N GLY A 37 -22.19 0.59 9.76
CA GLY A 37 -22.82 -0.72 9.61
C GLY A 37 -21.81 -1.85 9.39
N ALA A 38 -22.35 -3.00 9.03
CA ALA A 38 -21.57 -4.19 8.74
C ALA A 38 -22.15 -5.02 7.59
N GLU A 39 -23.27 -4.59 7.02
CA GLU A 39 -23.85 -5.23 5.85
C GLU A 39 -23.09 -4.84 4.59
N VAL A 40 -22.51 -5.83 3.94
CA VAL A 40 -21.72 -5.65 2.72
C VAL A 40 -22.56 -6.08 1.53
N LYS A 41 -22.68 -5.21 0.51
CA LYS A 41 -23.39 -5.50 -0.75
C LYS A 41 -22.50 -5.21 -1.95
N GLU A 42 -22.50 -6.11 -2.92
CA GLU A 42 -21.83 -5.88 -4.20
C GLU A 42 -22.57 -4.77 -4.98
N LEU A 43 -21.82 -3.80 -5.46
CA LEU A 43 -22.30 -2.71 -6.31
C LEU A 43 -22.02 -3.00 -7.78
N TRP A 44 -20.81 -3.41 -8.08
CA TRP A 44 -20.37 -3.79 -9.42
C TRP A 44 -19.09 -4.63 -9.37
N THR A 45 -18.81 -5.34 -10.45
CA THR A 45 -17.58 -6.09 -10.68
C THR A 45 -16.90 -5.68 -11.98
N SER A 46 -15.60 -5.92 -12.10
CA SER A 46 -14.83 -5.68 -13.32
C SER A 46 -13.70 -6.70 -13.43
N GLN A 47 -13.15 -6.88 -14.63
CA GLN A 47 -11.98 -7.73 -14.90
C GLN A 47 -10.81 -6.85 -15.31
N ILE A 48 -9.73 -6.88 -14.52
CA ILE A 48 -8.57 -6.00 -14.68
C ILE A 48 -7.27 -6.76 -14.99
N GLY A 49 -7.33 -8.07 -15.18
CA GLY A 49 -6.17 -8.92 -15.47
C GLY A 49 -5.34 -9.29 -14.23
N ILE A 50 -4.39 -10.20 -14.44
CA ILE A 50 -3.57 -10.80 -13.39
C ILE A 50 -2.73 -9.75 -12.67
N GLY A 51 -2.64 -9.82 -11.34
CA GLY A 51 -1.79 -8.95 -10.55
C GLY A 51 -2.25 -8.71 -9.12
N PHE A 52 -1.43 -7.95 -8.40
CA PHE A 52 -1.57 -7.72 -6.96
C PHE A 52 -1.54 -6.23 -6.58
N ALA A 53 -1.49 -5.32 -7.56
CA ALA A 53 -1.64 -3.90 -7.29
C ALA A 53 -2.98 -3.62 -6.61
N SER A 54 -2.99 -2.76 -5.61
CA SER A 54 -4.20 -2.28 -4.96
C SER A 54 -4.87 -1.18 -5.80
N PHE A 55 -5.66 -0.37 -5.17
CA PHE A 55 -6.43 0.68 -5.80
C PHE A 55 -6.04 2.04 -5.28
N THR A 56 -6.10 3.05 -6.15
CA THR A 56 -6.20 4.44 -5.73
C THR A 56 -7.51 5.02 -6.24
N VAL A 57 -8.10 5.88 -5.44
CA VAL A 57 -9.40 6.50 -5.73
C VAL A 57 -9.25 8.01 -5.61
N ALA A 58 -9.55 8.71 -6.68
CA ALA A 58 -9.50 10.17 -6.73
C ALA A 58 -10.49 10.71 -7.77
N ASP A 59 -11.13 11.81 -7.47
CA ASP A 59 -12.03 12.52 -8.40
C ASP A 59 -13.10 11.62 -9.04
N GLY A 60 -13.69 10.68 -8.26
CA GLY A 60 -14.69 9.74 -8.75
C GLY A 60 -14.18 8.65 -9.68
N ARG A 61 -12.86 8.41 -9.70
CA ARG A 61 -12.19 7.38 -10.51
C ARG A 61 -11.41 6.41 -9.64
N VAL A 62 -11.27 5.18 -10.13
CA VAL A 62 -10.44 4.13 -9.53
C VAL A 62 -9.30 3.80 -10.48
N TYR A 63 -8.08 3.78 -9.96
CA TYR A 63 -6.90 3.43 -10.72
C TYR A 63 -6.27 2.15 -10.15
N THR A 64 -5.85 1.26 -11.03
CA THR A 64 -5.16 0.01 -10.69
C THR A 64 -4.37 -0.48 -11.88
N THR A 65 -3.71 -1.64 -11.73
CA THR A 65 -2.95 -2.26 -12.81
C THR A 65 -3.27 -3.75 -12.93
N GLY A 66 -3.00 -4.34 -14.08
CA GLY A 66 -3.17 -5.77 -14.31
C GLY A 66 -2.51 -6.23 -15.60
N TYR A 67 -2.28 -7.53 -15.70
CA TYR A 67 -1.62 -8.18 -16.83
C TYR A 67 -2.60 -9.04 -17.62
N ALA A 68 -2.58 -8.93 -18.95
CA ALA A 68 -3.26 -9.80 -19.87
C ALA A 68 -2.60 -9.72 -21.26
N ASP A 69 -2.61 -10.80 -22.02
CA ASP A 69 -2.18 -10.84 -23.43
C ASP A 69 -0.75 -10.27 -23.63
N ASP A 70 0.20 -10.73 -22.83
CA ASP A 70 1.62 -10.30 -22.85
C ASP A 70 1.82 -8.79 -22.62
N LYS A 71 0.90 -8.17 -21.88
CA LYS A 71 0.94 -6.73 -21.56
C LYS A 71 0.53 -6.46 -20.13
N ASP A 72 1.25 -5.57 -19.49
CA ASP A 72 0.75 -4.84 -18.33
C ASP A 72 -0.13 -3.69 -18.77
N SER A 73 -1.12 -3.37 -17.97
CA SER A 73 -2.03 -2.26 -18.23
C SER A 73 -2.26 -1.44 -16.97
N VAL A 74 -2.27 -0.11 -17.15
CA VAL A 74 -2.79 0.83 -16.15
C VAL A 74 -4.23 1.14 -16.52
N PHE A 75 -5.14 0.96 -15.57
CA PHE A 75 -6.57 1.19 -15.74
C PHE A 75 -7.03 2.42 -14.97
N CYS A 76 -7.94 3.16 -15.57
CA CYS A 76 -8.80 4.13 -14.91
C CYS A 76 -10.25 3.74 -15.14
N LEU A 77 -10.98 3.49 -14.06
CA LEU A 77 -12.37 3.09 -14.07
C LEU A 77 -13.23 4.17 -13.41
N ASP A 78 -14.47 4.29 -13.82
CA ASP A 78 -15.47 5.08 -13.12
C ASP A 78 -15.81 4.42 -11.78
N ALA A 79 -15.66 5.15 -10.68
CA ALA A 79 -15.83 4.63 -9.33
C ALA A 79 -17.28 4.21 -9.01
N ALA A 80 -18.27 4.80 -9.70
CA ALA A 80 -19.67 4.48 -9.46
C ALA A 80 -20.13 3.23 -10.19
N THR A 81 -19.54 2.94 -11.37
CA THR A 81 -20.04 1.91 -12.29
C THR A 81 -19.05 0.81 -12.64
N GLY A 82 -17.76 0.99 -12.33
CA GLY A 82 -16.68 0.06 -12.71
C GLY A 82 -16.34 0.07 -14.21
N LYS A 83 -16.96 0.94 -15.00
CA LYS A 83 -16.68 1.03 -16.45
C LYS A 83 -15.31 1.64 -16.69
N GLU A 84 -14.59 1.10 -17.68
CA GLU A 84 -13.32 1.65 -18.12
C GLU A 84 -13.52 3.05 -18.72
N ILE A 85 -12.77 4.02 -18.19
CA ILE A 85 -12.65 5.38 -18.73
C ILE A 85 -11.49 5.42 -19.71
N TRP A 86 -10.32 4.90 -19.29
CA TRP A 86 -9.17 4.71 -20.15
C TRP A 86 -8.31 3.56 -19.65
N LYS A 87 -7.50 3.02 -20.57
CA LYS A 87 -6.51 1.97 -20.33
C LYS A 87 -5.27 2.29 -21.14
N HIS A 88 -4.10 2.14 -20.50
CA HIS A 88 -2.83 2.17 -21.19
C HIS A 88 -2.12 0.83 -21.03
N ALA A 89 -1.86 0.14 -22.16
CA ALA A 89 -1.23 -1.16 -22.18
C ALA A 89 0.18 -1.06 -22.79
N TYR A 90 1.15 -1.75 -22.19
CA TYR A 90 2.53 -1.84 -22.68
C TYR A 90 3.04 -3.27 -22.57
N PRO A 91 4.00 -3.70 -23.44
CA PRO A 91 4.56 -5.05 -23.42
C PRO A 91 5.19 -5.38 -22.07
N ALA A 92 4.90 -6.55 -21.53
CA ALA A 92 5.44 -7.03 -20.27
C ALA A 92 5.45 -8.55 -20.23
N GLU A 93 6.37 -9.12 -19.44
CA GLU A 93 6.36 -10.54 -19.09
C GLU A 93 5.48 -10.76 -17.85
N LEU A 94 4.78 -11.91 -17.81
CA LEU A 94 3.93 -12.27 -16.66
C LEU A 94 4.72 -12.39 -15.36
N GLY A 95 5.90 -13.00 -15.42
CA GLY A 95 6.78 -13.20 -14.26
C GLY A 95 6.19 -14.05 -13.16
N ASP A 96 5.55 -15.15 -13.53
CA ASP A 96 4.79 -16.10 -12.71
C ASP A 96 5.67 -17.06 -11.88
N LYS A 97 6.85 -16.64 -11.47
CA LYS A 97 7.76 -17.46 -10.67
C LYS A 97 7.25 -17.60 -9.24
N TYR A 98 6.75 -18.78 -8.88
CA TYR A 98 6.20 -19.19 -7.59
C TYR A 98 4.82 -18.58 -7.21
N TYR A 99 4.22 -17.76 -8.08
CA TYR A 99 2.90 -17.17 -7.90
C TYR A 99 2.31 -16.80 -9.28
N GLU A 100 1.12 -16.23 -9.35
CA GLU A 100 0.45 -15.93 -10.62
C GLU A 100 1.16 -14.89 -11.50
N GLY A 101 2.09 -14.14 -10.95
CA GLY A 101 2.78 -13.05 -11.66
C GLY A 101 1.95 -11.77 -11.78
N GLY A 102 2.25 -10.97 -12.80
CA GLY A 102 1.57 -9.71 -13.08
C GLY A 102 2.07 -8.53 -12.25
N THR A 103 1.32 -7.45 -12.26
CA THR A 103 1.68 -6.16 -11.68
C THR A 103 1.50 -6.12 -10.16
N SER A 104 2.36 -5.35 -9.47
CA SER A 104 2.25 -5.18 -8.01
C SER A 104 2.21 -3.71 -7.57
N ALA A 105 2.88 -2.79 -8.28
CA ALA A 105 2.89 -1.39 -7.92
C ALA A 105 1.53 -0.73 -8.16
N THR A 106 0.98 -0.10 -7.12
CA THR A 106 -0.27 0.66 -7.19
C THR A 106 0.02 2.05 -7.77
N PRO A 107 -0.77 2.57 -8.73
CA PRO A 107 -0.60 3.93 -9.22
C PRO A 107 -0.76 4.97 -8.12
N THR A 108 -0.03 6.08 -8.21
CA THR A 108 -0.15 7.23 -7.31
C THR A 108 -0.80 8.38 -8.05
N ILE A 109 -1.83 8.99 -7.47
CA ILE A 109 -2.57 10.10 -8.07
C ILE A 109 -2.26 11.39 -7.30
N GLU A 110 -1.84 12.43 -8.01
CA GLU A 110 -1.62 13.74 -7.43
C GLU A 110 -1.86 14.85 -8.45
N ASN A 111 -2.67 15.83 -8.09
CA ASN A 111 -2.91 17.05 -8.88
C ASN A 111 -3.22 16.76 -10.37
N GLY A 112 -4.15 15.83 -10.62
CA GLY A 112 -4.57 15.45 -11.96
C GLY A 112 -3.54 14.62 -12.76
N ARG A 113 -2.52 14.10 -12.10
CA ARG A 113 -1.53 13.19 -12.69
C ARG A 113 -1.60 11.81 -12.05
N ALA A 114 -1.37 10.77 -12.85
CA ALA A 114 -1.21 9.40 -12.41
C ALA A 114 0.22 8.92 -12.68
N TYR A 115 0.90 8.46 -11.64
CA TYR A 115 2.26 7.93 -11.71
C TYR A 115 2.26 6.43 -11.52
N HIS A 116 3.01 5.72 -12.33
CA HIS A 116 3.14 4.27 -12.27
C HIS A 116 4.59 3.84 -12.49
N LEU A 117 5.00 2.78 -11.81
CA LEU A 117 6.27 2.07 -12.02
C LEU A 117 5.95 0.62 -12.41
N SER A 118 6.41 0.19 -13.59
CA SER A 118 6.30 -1.19 -14.01
C SER A 118 7.26 -2.09 -13.25
N ARG A 119 7.00 -3.38 -13.25
CA ARG A 119 7.91 -4.38 -12.67
C ARG A 119 9.30 -4.40 -13.32
N SER A 120 9.41 -3.94 -14.59
CA SER A 120 10.64 -3.90 -15.39
C SER A 120 11.34 -2.55 -15.35
N GLY A 121 10.77 -1.56 -14.62
CA GLY A 121 11.38 -0.24 -14.43
C GLY A 121 10.89 0.84 -15.38
N ASP A 122 9.82 0.61 -16.15
CA ASP A 122 9.18 1.69 -16.91
C ASP A 122 8.39 2.57 -15.95
N ALA A 123 8.79 3.83 -15.84
CA ALA A 123 8.10 4.84 -15.07
C ALA A 123 7.26 5.72 -16.01
N PHE A 124 6.01 5.92 -15.66
CA PHE A 124 5.05 6.70 -16.43
C PHE A 124 4.46 7.82 -15.59
N CYS A 125 4.17 8.92 -16.26
CA CYS A 125 3.25 9.95 -15.79
C CYS A 125 2.17 10.15 -16.83
N PHE A 126 0.92 9.98 -16.43
CA PHE A 126 -0.25 10.20 -17.26
C PHE A 126 -1.02 11.44 -16.79
N ASP A 127 -1.72 12.08 -17.70
CA ASP A 127 -2.89 12.87 -17.34
C ASP A 127 -3.93 11.91 -16.76
N ALA A 128 -4.31 12.12 -15.52
CA ALA A 128 -5.17 11.18 -14.77
C ALA A 128 -6.58 11.08 -15.36
N ALA A 129 -7.08 12.15 -15.99
CA ALA A 129 -8.41 12.17 -16.57
C ALA A 129 -8.50 11.44 -17.91
N THR A 130 -7.44 11.49 -18.72
CA THR A 130 -7.47 11.05 -20.12
C THR A 130 -6.57 9.86 -20.44
N GLY A 131 -5.63 9.51 -19.55
CA GLY A 131 -4.62 8.47 -19.79
C GLY A 131 -3.53 8.88 -20.79
N LYS A 132 -3.49 10.16 -21.22
CA LYS A 132 -2.43 10.65 -22.09
C LYS A 132 -1.07 10.61 -21.35
N ILE A 133 -0.06 10.00 -21.96
CA ILE A 133 1.30 10.03 -21.44
C ILE A 133 1.82 11.46 -21.48
N LEU A 134 2.24 11.97 -20.31
CA LEU A 134 2.91 13.25 -20.17
C LEU A 134 4.42 13.10 -20.27
N TRP A 135 4.95 12.05 -19.65
CA TRP A 135 6.32 11.58 -19.80
C TRP A 135 6.42 10.07 -19.49
N GLN A 136 7.45 9.43 -20.03
CA GLN A 136 7.79 8.03 -19.83
C GLN A 136 9.30 7.88 -19.86
N LYS A 137 9.86 6.99 -19.02
CA LYS A 137 11.26 6.58 -19.10
C LYS A 137 11.46 5.20 -18.47
N ASN A 138 12.51 4.51 -18.82
CA ASN A 138 12.92 3.27 -18.16
C ASN A 138 14.02 3.57 -17.13
N ILE A 139 13.68 3.42 -15.85
CA ILE A 139 14.57 3.75 -14.72
C ILE A 139 15.67 2.70 -14.56
N GLN A 140 15.38 1.43 -14.88
CA GLN A 140 16.39 0.37 -14.84
C GLN A 140 17.54 0.66 -15.82
N GLN A 141 17.21 1.02 -17.07
CA GLN A 141 18.22 1.38 -18.08
C GLN A 141 19.01 2.63 -17.70
N GLU A 142 18.36 3.63 -17.09
CA GLU A 142 19.03 4.87 -16.70
C GLU A 142 19.94 4.72 -15.49
N THR A 143 19.54 3.91 -14.51
CA THR A 143 20.28 3.75 -13.26
C THR A 143 21.27 2.61 -13.31
N GLY A 144 21.01 1.58 -14.13
CA GLY A 144 21.72 0.30 -14.11
C GLY A 144 21.38 -0.54 -12.88
N ALA A 145 20.36 -0.17 -12.10
CA ALA A 145 19.96 -0.92 -10.91
C ALA A 145 19.37 -2.29 -11.29
N ASP A 146 19.73 -3.32 -10.53
CA ASP A 146 19.17 -4.66 -10.73
C ASP A 146 17.67 -4.67 -10.45
N ILE A 147 16.91 -5.32 -11.34
CA ILE A 147 15.51 -5.63 -11.10
C ILE A 147 15.45 -6.73 -10.05
N PRO A 148 14.70 -6.56 -8.95
CA PRO A 148 14.49 -7.61 -7.98
C PRO A 148 13.85 -8.86 -8.60
N GLU A 149 14.04 -10.03 -8.00
CA GLU A 149 13.60 -11.33 -8.55
C GLU A 149 12.12 -11.35 -8.99
N TRP A 150 11.25 -10.63 -8.26
CA TRP A 150 9.81 -10.53 -8.57
C TRP A 150 9.42 -9.18 -9.20
N GLY A 151 10.41 -8.43 -9.73
CA GLY A 151 10.20 -7.11 -10.32
C GLY A 151 10.07 -5.99 -9.29
N TYR A 152 10.06 -4.75 -9.75
CA TYR A 152 9.73 -3.61 -8.88
C TYR A 152 8.25 -3.68 -8.47
N ALA A 153 7.98 -3.54 -7.17
CA ALA A 153 6.64 -3.68 -6.60
C ALA A 153 6.20 -2.46 -5.78
N GLY A 154 7.13 -1.64 -5.32
CA GLY A 154 6.83 -0.43 -4.56
C GLY A 154 6.11 0.61 -5.40
N SER A 155 5.04 1.19 -4.84
CA SER A 155 4.30 2.28 -5.48
C SER A 155 5.14 3.57 -5.51
N PRO A 156 5.02 4.43 -6.53
CA PRO A 156 5.68 5.73 -6.53
C PRO A 156 5.23 6.62 -5.37
N LEU A 157 6.16 7.32 -4.71
CA LEU A 157 5.87 8.31 -3.69
C LEU A 157 6.09 9.72 -4.25
N VAL A 158 5.10 10.59 -4.14
CA VAL A 158 5.29 12.03 -4.39
C VAL A 158 5.65 12.73 -3.09
N GLN A 159 6.78 13.45 -3.09
CA GLN A 159 7.25 14.26 -1.97
C GLN A 159 7.73 15.62 -2.48
N GLY A 160 6.93 16.66 -2.29
CA GLY A 160 7.18 17.96 -2.92
C GLY A 160 7.18 17.87 -4.46
N ASP A 161 8.27 18.25 -5.11
CA ASP A 161 8.44 18.13 -6.57
C ASP A 161 9.07 16.80 -7.00
N ALA A 162 9.45 15.94 -6.06
CA ALA A 162 10.09 14.67 -6.33
C ALA A 162 9.07 13.52 -6.42
N LEU A 163 9.26 12.65 -7.40
CA LEU A 163 8.68 11.31 -7.49
C LEU A 163 9.75 10.30 -7.07
N ILE A 164 9.59 9.70 -5.90
CA ILE A 164 10.57 8.80 -5.30
C ILE A 164 10.17 7.35 -5.53
N LEU A 165 11.10 6.55 -6.03
CA LEU A 165 10.95 5.15 -6.41
C LEU A 165 11.92 4.29 -5.59
N ASN A 166 11.49 3.09 -5.16
CA ASN A 166 12.36 2.13 -4.48
C ASN A 166 13.24 1.37 -5.50
N VAL A 167 14.09 2.09 -6.21
CA VAL A 167 15.02 1.60 -7.23
C VAL A 167 16.45 1.89 -6.81
N GLY A 168 17.27 0.85 -6.67
CA GLY A 168 18.56 0.91 -5.97
C GLY A 168 18.41 0.87 -4.45
N LYS A 169 19.51 0.77 -3.73
CA LYS A 169 19.53 0.58 -2.27
C LYS A 169 18.89 1.73 -1.49
N SER A 170 19.14 2.97 -1.93
CA SER A 170 18.65 4.19 -1.27
C SER A 170 17.67 4.98 -2.15
N GLY A 171 17.05 4.31 -3.13
CA GLY A 171 16.03 4.89 -3.98
C GLY A 171 16.54 5.71 -5.15
N THR A 172 15.61 6.18 -5.95
CA THR A 172 15.81 7.09 -7.08
C THR A 172 14.68 8.10 -7.10
N ALA A 173 14.97 9.38 -7.31
CA ALA A 173 13.97 10.43 -7.44
C ALA A 173 13.99 11.08 -8.82
N LEU A 174 12.80 11.33 -9.32
CA LEU A 174 12.55 12.07 -10.55
C LEU A 174 11.84 13.37 -10.23
N ASP A 175 12.07 14.39 -11.03
CA ASP A 175 11.18 15.54 -11.10
C ASP A 175 9.79 15.07 -11.56
N LYS A 176 8.78 15.20 -10.73
CA LYS A 176 7.44 14.66 -11.01
C LYS A 176 6.76 15.28 -12.23
N ALA A 177 7.16 16.49 -12.62
CA ALA A 177 6.58 17.18 -13.79
C ALA A 177 7.17 16.72 -15.10
N THR A 178 8.46 16.40 -15.13
CA THR A 178 9.23 16.17 -16.36
C THR A 178 9.82 14.75 -16.50
N GLY A 179 9.86 13.99 -15.41
CA GLY A 179 10.53 12.70 -15.34
C GLY A 179 12.07 12.79 -15.32
N LYS A 180 12.66 13.99 -15.23
CA LYS A 180 14.11 14.16 -15.14
C LYS A 180 14.63 13.62 -13.81
N THR A 181 15.71 12.84 -13.83
CA THR A 181 16.33 12.34 -12.60
C THR A 181 16.92 13.48 -11.78
N LEU A 182 16.50 13.57 -10.52
CA LEU A 182 17.00 14.51 -9.52
C LEU A 182 18.19 13.92 -8.78
N TRP A 183 18.04 12.71 -8.29
CA TRP A 183 19.09 11.93 -7.65
C TRP A 183 18.82 10.42 -7.80
N LYS A 184 19.84 9.61 -7.63
CA LYS A 184 19.75 8.14 -7.69
C LYS A 184 20.72 7.50 -6.72
N SER A 185 20.38 6.30 -6.27
CA SER A 185 21.30 5.45 -5.52
C SER A 185 22.53 5.10 -6.35
N ASP A 186 23.68 5.08 -5.72
CA ASP A 186 24.95 4.59 -6.29
C ASP A 186 25.14 3.07 -6.10
N LYS A 187 24.20 2.42 -5.44
CA LYS A 187 24.26 0.98 -5.08
C LYS A 187 23.01 0.25 -5.54
N ASN A 188 23.27 -0.97 -6.03
CA ASN A 188 22.21 -1.94 -6.30
C ASN A 188 21.55 -2.44 -4.99
N ASN A 189 20.56 -3.28 -5.14
CA ASN A 189 19.80 -3.91 -4.08
C ASN A 189 18.46 -3.22 -3.80
N SER A 190 17.68 -3.02 -4.86
CA SER A 190 16.30 -2.55 -4.77
C SER A 190 15.45 -3.46 -3.88
N GLY A 191 14.42 -2.91 -3.27
CA GLY A 191 13.45 -3.64 -2.47
C GLY A 191 12.07 -3.68 -3.10
N TYR A 192 11.11 -4.15 -2.32
CA TYR A 192 9.72 -4.34 -2.77
C TYR A 192 8.74 -3.39 -2.09
N SER A 193 9.10 -2.81 -0.92
CA SER A 193 8.23 -1.90 -0.19
C SER A 193 8.05 -0.57 -0.92
N THR A 194 6.96 0.09 -0.66
CA THR A 194 6.74 1.47 -1.09
C THR A 194 7.67 2.42 -0.32
N PRO A 195 8.28 3.44 -0.95
CA PRO A 195 8.97 4.50 -0.21
C PRO A 195 8.03 5.14 0.81
N TYR A 196 8.43 5.15 2.09
CA TYR A 196 7.56 5.54 3.20
C TYR A 196 7.97 6.90 3.77
N PRO A 197 7.15 7.96 3.62
CA PRO A 197 7.48 9.29 4.11
C PRO A 197 7.33 9.36 5.61
N ILE A 198 8.31 9.95 6.29
CA ILE A 198 8.29 10.18 7.73
C ILE A 198 8.75 11.59 8.07
N THR A 199 8.37 12.06 9.25
CA THR A 199 8.96 13.27 9.85
C THR A 199 9.46 12.92 11.26
N VAL A 200 10.75 13.05 11.47
CA VAL A 200 11.39 12.79 12.76
C VAL A 200 12.15 14.03 13.20
N ASN A 201 11.92 14.50 14.43
CA ASN A 201 12.51 15.72 14.96
C ASN A 201 12.36 16.95 14.03
N GLY A 202 11.19 17.07 13.38
CA GLY A 202 10.88 18.16 12.45
C GLY A 202 11.57 18.05 11.07
N LYS A 203 12.30 16.96 10.79
CA LYS A 203 12.97 16.73 9.49
C LYS A 203 12.23 15.68 8.68
N ALA A 204 11.88 16.04 7.45
CA ALA A 204 11.30 15.09 6.49
C ALA A 204 12.36 14.08 6.05
N GLN A 205 11.98 12.82 5.97
CA GLN A 205 12.79 11.71 5.50
C GLN A 205 11.91 10.74 4.72
N VAL A 206 12.52 9.89 3.90
CA VAL A 206 11.83 8.75 3.26
C VAL A 206 12.55 7.47 3.66
N VAL A 207 11.79 6.51 4.16
CA VAL A 207 12.31 5.18 4.51
C VAL A 207 12.14 4.26 3.31
N LEU A 208 13.21 3.57 2.96
CA LEU A 208 13.28 2.61 1.86
C LEU A 208 13.67 1.24 2.42
N GLY A 209 12.82 0.25 2.24
CA GLY A 209 13.13 -1.15 2.52
C GLY A 209 13.79 -1.77 1.30
N SER A 210 15.11 -1.82 1.28
CA SER A 210 15.88 -2.53 0.24
C SER A 210 15.95 -4.02 0.54
N GLY A 211 16.58 -4.82 -0.32
CA GLY A 211 16.71 -6.26 -0.09
C GLY A 211 17.45 -6.66 1.20
N ARG A 212 18.23 -5.76 1.81
CA ARG A 212 19.06 -6.06 3.00
C ARG A 212 19.02 -5.02 4.11
N THR A 213 18.39 -3.87 3.88
CA THR A 213 18.40 -2.76 4.83
C THR A 213 17.09 -2.01 4.83
N TYR A 214 16.81 -1.31 5.93
CA TYR A 214 15.96 -0.12 5.92
C TYR A 214 16.85 1.10 5.97
N THR A 215 16.62 2.04 5.08
CA THR A 215 17.47 3.24 4.90
C THR A 215 16.59 4.47 4.94
N GLY A 216 16.91 5.43 5.80
CA GLY A 216 16.27 6.75 5.80
C GLY A 216 17.10 7.70 4.94
N VAL A 217 16.44 8.37 3.99
CA VAL A 217 17.09 9.33 3.09
C VAL A 217 16.45 10.70 3.18
N ASP A 218 17.23 11.72 2.90
CA ASP A 218 16.74 13.07 2.65
C ASP A 218 16.00 13.10 1.30
N PRO A 219 14.72 13.44 1.24
CA PRO A 219 13.94 13.38 0.01
C PRO A 219 14.41 14.36 -1.09
N ALA A 220 15.07 15.45 -0.73
CA ALA A 220 15.52 16.45 -1.68
C ALA A 220 16.84 16.07 -2.37
N SER A 221 17.73 15.36 -1.66
CA SER A 221 19.09 15.07 -2.14
C SER A 221 19.40 13.58 -2.33
N GLY A 222 18.58 12.68 -1.76
CA GLY A 222 18.88 11.24 -1.69
C GLY A 222 20.00 10.89 -0.71
N THR A 223 20.48 11.88 0.07
CA THR A 223 21.52 11.66 1.08
C THR A 223 21.03 10.67 2.13
N VAL A 224 21.79 9.61 2.35
CA VAL A 224 21.50 8.61 3.40
C VAL A 224 21.71 9.26 4.76
N LEU A 225 20.65 9.32 5.57
CA LEU A 225 20.65 9.88 6.91
C LEU A 225 20.96 8.82 7.97
N TRP A 226 20.46 7.61 7.76
CA TRP A 226 20.70 6.45 8.60
C TRP A 226 20.44 5.15 7.81
N GLU A 227 20.99 4.06 8.32
CA GLU A 227 20.79 2.72 7.77
C GLU A 227 20.68 1.72 8.91
N HIS A 228 19.74 0.78 8.78
CA HIS A 228 19.59 -0.37 9.67
C HIS A 228 19.65 -1.67 8.89
N THR A 229 20.60 -2.54 9.22
CA THR A 229 20.75 -3.85 8.55
C THR A 229 19.59 -4.77 8.89
N TRP A 230 18.88 -5.24 7.86
CA TRP A 230 17.73 -6.12 7.97
C TRP A 230 17.72 -7.16 6.86
N ASN A 231 18.58 -8.17 6.97
CA ASN A 231 18.70 -9.23 5.98
C ASN A 231 17.54 -10.21 6.12
N THR A 232 16.88 -10.50 5.01
CA THR A 232 15.89 -11.57 4.88
C THR A 232 16.39 -12.63 3.90
N SER A 233 15.83 -13.83 3.97
CA SER A 233 16.00 -14.81 2.90
C SER A 233 15.44 -14.21 1.61
N TYR A 234 16.12 -14.38 0.51
CA TYR A 234 15.73 -13.86 -0.82
C TYR A 234 15.74 -12.32 -0.96
N GLY A 235 16.22 -11.58 0.04
CA GLY A 235 16.24 -10.11 -0.03
C GLY A 235 14.85 -9.46 -0.06
N VAL A 236 13.85 -10.07 0.59
CA VAL A 236 12.46 -9.58 0.57
C VAL A 236 12.16 -8.77 1.83
N ASN A 237 12.12 -7.45 1.67
CA ASN A 237 11.58 -6.47 2.60
C ASN A 237 10.43 -5.75 1.90
N ALA A 238 9.23 -6.33 1.95
CA ALA A 238 8.08 -5.90 1.16
C ALA A 238 7.01 -5.19 2.01
N ALA A 239 6.83 -5.58 3.26
CA ALA A 239 5.91 -4.87 4.15
C ALA A 239 6.43 -3.47 4.47
N ASP A 240 5.55 -2.47 4.33
CA ASP A 240 5.90 -1.09 4.64
C ASP A 240 6.10 -0.91 6.15
N PRO A 241 7.04 -0.07 6.57
CA PRO A 241 7.21 0.27 7.97
C PRO A 241 6.04 1.10 8.51
N ILE A 242 5.96 1.23 9.85
CA ILE A 242 4.94 2.02 10.53
C ILE A 242 5.62 2.92 11.56
N LEU A 243 5.37 4.23 11.46
CA LEU A 243 5.93 5.22 12.39
C LEU A 243 4.90 5.66 13.43
N SER A 244 5.32 5.79 14.68
CA SER A 244 4.60 6.52 15.73
C SER A 244 5.59 7.33 16.58
N GLY A 245 5.46 8.64 16.56
CA GLY A 245 6.46 9.53 17.16
C GLY A 245 7.83 9.35 16.51
N THR A 246 8.83 8.92 17.28
CA THR A 246 10.17 8.58 16.75
C THR A 246 10.38 7.09 16.56
N LYS A 247 9.36 6.26 16.83
CA LYS A 247 9.45 4.80 16.81
C LYS A 247 8.99 4.26 15.47
N LEU A 248 9.86 3.52 14.80
CA LEU A 248 9.61 2.88 13.51
C LEU A 248 9.52 1.37 13.70
N PHE A 249 8.34 0.80 13.46
CA PHE A 249 8.15 -0.64 13.40
C PHE A 249 8.50 -1.14 11.99
N ILE A 250 9.30 -2.21 11.93
CA ILE A 250 9.65 -2.93 10.71
C ILE A 250 9.36 -4.42 10.88
N SER A 251 8.94 -5.08 9.80
CA SER A 251 8.63 -6.51 9.82
C SER A 251 8.90 -7.14 8.47
N SER A 252 9.30 -8.41 8.47
CA SER A 252 9.45 -9.19 7.25
C SER A 252 9.12 -10.66 7.50
N GLY A 253 8.57 -11.31 6.49
CA GLY A 253 8.32 -12.73 6.45
C GLY A 253 9.60 -13.60 6.43
N TYR A 254 9.47 -14.81 5.90
CA TYR A 254 10.58 -15.77 5.76
C TYR A 254 11.30 -16.05 7.10
N ASN A 255 10.49 -16.15 8.17
CA ASN A 255 10.94 -16.36 9.55
C ASN A 255 11.89 -15.26 10.10
N LYS A 256 11.92 -14.07 9.49
CA LYS A 256 12.76 -12.95 9.94
C LYS A 256 12.21 -12.33 11.23
N GLY A 257 10.94 -11.93 11.24
CA GLY A 257 10.32 -11.27 12.39
C GLY A 257 10.21 -9.77 12.24
N CYS A 258 10.15 -9.09 13.37
CA CYS A 258 9.92 -7.65 13.46
C CYS A 258 10.84 -6.99 14.50
N ALA A 259 10.99 -5.68 14.40
CA ALA A 259 11.68 -4.85 15.37
C ALA A 259 11.03 -3.48 15.47
N LEU A 260 11.17 -2.84 16.63
CA LEU A 260 10.88 -1.44 16.85
C LEU A 260 12.20 -0.67 16.96
N LEU A 261 12.39 0.29 16.08
CA LEU A 261 13.57 1.15 16.04
C LEU A 261 13.23 2.53 16.60
N ASP A 262 14.11 3.12 17.39
CA ASP A 262 14.02 4.53 17.79
C ASP A 262 14.91 5.38 16.89
N LEU A 263 14.30 6.29 16.17
CA LEU A 263 14.95 7.25 15.27
C LEU A 263 15.22 8.61 15.91
N ALA A 264 15.11 8.75 17.23
CA ALA A 264 15.35 10.03 17.93
C ALA A 264 16.80 10.52 17.79
N SER A 265 17.75 9.62 17.54
CA SER A 265 19.18 9.93 17.27
C SER A 265 19.53 9.63 15.81
N ALA A 266 20.71 10.12 15.37
CA ALA A 266 21.20 9.90 14.00
C ALA A 266 21.35 8.41 13.65
N GLU A 267 21.67 7.57 14.62
CA GLU A 267 21.72 6.13 14.45
C GLU A 267 20.46 5.49 15.05
N PRO A 268 19.70 4.67 14.27
CA PRO A 268 18.55 3.93 14.77
C PRO A 268 18.93 3.01 15.92
N LYS A 269 18.22 3.09 17.04
CA LYS A 269 18.40 2.20 18.18
C LYS A 269 17.28 1.18 18.22
N GLU A 270 17.64 -0.11 18.28
CA GLU A 270 16.64 -1.15 18.45
C GLU A 270 16.08 -1.11 19.87
N VAL A 271 14.75 -0.89 19.99
CA VAL A 271 14.03 -0.89 21.27
C VAL A 271 13.71 -2.32 21.67
N TRP A 272 13.17 -3.10 20.73
CA TRP A 272 12.93 -4.53 20.87
C TRP A 272 12.94 -5.21 19.50
N ARG A 273 13.19 -6.52 19.52
CA ARG A 273 13.14 -7.43 18.36
C ARG A 273 12.45 -8.72 18.74
N SER A 274 11.62 -9.25 17.83
CA SER A 274 10.87 -10.48 18.07
C SER A 274 10.51 -11.17 16.75
N ARG A 275 9.97 -12.38 16.85
CA ARG A 275 9.29 -13.09 15.75
C ARG A 275 7.78 -13.14 15.94
N VAL A 276 7.23 -12.30 16.79
CA VAL A 276 5.81 -12.26 17.10
C VAL A 276 4.96 -11.85 15.90
N MET A 277 5.54 -11.04 15.00
CA MET A 277 4.89 -10.57 13.77
C MET A 277 5.87 -10.69 12.59
N ARG A 278 5.53 -11.50 11.59
CA ARG A 278 6.34 -11.78 10.39
C ARG A 278 5.53 -11.44 9.16
N ASN A 279 5.44 -10.16 8.84
CA ASN A 279 4.68 -9.71 7.67
C ASN A 279 5.45 -10.08 6.39
N GLN A 280 4.90 -10.95 5.55
CA GLN A 280 5.57 -11.33 4.30
C GLN A 280 5.56 -10.17 3.30
N PHE A 281 4.38 -9.60 3.02
CA PHE A 281 4.20 -8.41 2.16
C PHE A 281 2.97 -7.57 2.57
N ASN A 282 2.13 -8.04 3.48
CA ASN A 282 0.98 -7.31 3.97
C ASN A 282 1.33 -6.54 5.24
N SER A 283 1.34 -5.22 5.16
CA SER A 283 1.67 -4.34 6.28
C SER A 283 0.56 -4.35 7.34
N CYS A 284 0.94 -4.18 8.61
CA CYS A 284 0.01 -3.96 9.71
C CYS A 284 -0.69 -2.58 9.61
N VAL A 285 -1.73 -2.38 10.42
CA VAL A 285 -2.23 -1.07 10.80
C VAL A 285 -1.99 -0.83 12.30
N LEU A 286 -1.73 0.42 12.68
CA LEU A 286 -1.50 0.82 14.07
C LEU A 286 -2.69 1.64 14.57
N ILE A 287 -3.40 1.14 15.57
CA ILE A 287 -4.55 1.80 16.20
C ILE A 287 -4.38 1.75 17.71
N ASP A 288 -4.47 2.89 18.36
CA ASP A 288 -4.42 3.02 19.83
C ASP A 288 -3.25 2.24 20.48
N GLY A 289 -2.06 2.34 19.88
CA GLY A 289 -0.85 1.69 20.38
C GLY A 289 -0.77 0.17 20.11
N HIS A 290 -1.65 -0.37 19.27
CA HIS A 290 -1.66 -1.79 18.93
C HIS A 290 -1.54 -2.00 17.42
N LEU A 291 -0.71 -2.95 17.04
CA LEU A 291 -0.54 -3.38 15.65
C LEU A 291 -1.45 -4.58 15.37
N TYR A 292 -2.20 -4.48 14.28
CA TYR A 292 -3.04 -5.56 13.76
C TYR A 292 -2.49 -6.00 12.41
N GLY A 293 -2.25 -7.30 12.21
CA GLY A 293 -1.67 -7.77 10.97
C GLY A 293 -1.60 -9.29 10.85
N SER A 294 -1.25 -9.76 9.66
CA SER A 294 -1.03 -11.17 9.36
C SER A 294 0.40 -11.57 9.72
N ASP A 295 0.57 -12.60 10.55
CA ASP A 295 1.85 -13.18 10.91
C ASP A 295 2.10 -14.47 10.14
N GLY A 296 3.25 -14.58 9.48
CA GLY A 296 3.71 -15.75 8.75
C GLY A 296 3.65 -15.61 7.24
N ASP A 297 4.23 -16.58 6.55
CA ASP A 297 4.26 -16.65 5.10
C ASP A 297 2.99 -17.34 4.59
N TYR A 298 2.53 -17.00 3.39
CA TYR A 298 1.29 -17.53 2.83
C TYR A 298 1.24 -19.08 2.77
N ASP A 299 2.36 -19.72 2.43
CA ASP A 299 2.48 -21.18 2.27
C ASP A 299 2.83 -21.91 3.57
N LYS A 300 2.90 -21.22 4.70
CA LYS A 300 3.21 -21.73 6.04
C LYS A 300 2.04 -21.50 6.99
N PRO A 301 2.03 -22.12 8.17
CA PRO A 301 1.12 -21.75 9.23
C PRO A 301 1.19 -20.24 9.52
N ASN A 302 0.05 -19.57 9.40
CA ASN A 302 -0.08 -18.13 9.58
C ASN A 302 -1.30 -17.81 10.43
N THR A 303 -1.27 -16.65 11.07
CA THR A 303 -2.30 -16.19 11.99
C THR A 303 -2.57 -14.71 11.80
N PHE A 304 -3.77 -14.27 12.12
CA PHE A 304 -4.06 -12.86 12.29
C PHE A 304 -3.83 -12.47 13.75
N LYS A 305 -3.11 -11.38 14.01
CA LYS A 305 -2.66 -11.03 15.36
C LYS A 305 -2.88 -9.57 15.71
N CYS A 306 -2.99 -9.33 17.02
CA CYS A 306 -2.79 -8.05 17.65
C CYS A 306 -1.58 -8.11 18.58
N ILE A 307 -0.68 -7.13 18.46
CA ILE A 307 0.47 -6.98 19.35
C ILE A 307 0.55 -5.55 19.89
N ASP A 308 1.11 -5.39 21.07
CA ASP A 308 1.42 -4.08 21.64
C ASP A 308 2.61 -3.45 20.89
N PHE A 309 2.43 -2.23 20.40
CA PHE A 309 3.46 -1.54 19.60
C PHE A 309 4.72 -1.24 20.41
N ALA A 310 4.58 -0.81 21.65
CA ALA A 310 5.71 -0.35 22.46
C ALA A 310 6.57 -1.50 22.97
N THR A 311 5.98 -2.66 23.22
CA THR A 311 6.65 -3.80 23.87
C THR A 311 6.83 -5.02 22.98
N GLY A 312 6.06 -5.12 21.87
CA GLY A 312 5.98 -6.31 21.03
C GLY A 312 5.24 -7.48 21.67
N ALA A 313 4.54 -7.27 22.79
CA ALA A 313 3.78 -8.32 23.46
C ALA A 313 2.55 -8.72 22.63
N GLU A 314 2.35 -10.02 22.38
CA GLU A 314 1.15 -10.54 21.76
C GLU A 314 -0.05 -10.32 22.70
N LYS A 315 -1.11 -9.71 22.16
CA LYS A 315 -2.37 -9.49 22.87
C LYS A 315 -3.33 -10.63 22.61
N TRP A 316 -3.45 -11.02 21.35
CA TRP A 316 -4.20 -12.19 20.91
C TRP A 316 -3.74 -12.64 19.51
N SER A 317 -4.07 -13.89 19.15
CA SER A 317 -3.90 -14.44 17.80
C SER A 317 -5.14 -15.24 17.39
N ASP A 318 -5.46 -15.21 16.09
CA ASP A 318 -6.56 -15.96 15.46
C ASP A 318 -6.01 -16.74 14.25
N ASP A 319 -6.09 -18.07 14.33
CA ASP A 319 -5.62 -18.98 13.28
C ASP A 319 -6.69 -19.24 12.19
N LYS A 320 -7.95 -18.88 12.45
CA LYS A 320 -9.06 -19.11 11.53
C LYS A 320 -9.07 -18.11 10.39
N THR A 321 -8.68 -16.86 10.64
CA THR A 321 -8.58 -15.82 9.61
C THR A 321 -7.43 -16.14 8.64
N GLY A 322 -6.32 -16.66 9.17
CA GLY A 322 -5.16 -17.04 8.37
C GLY A 322 -4.47 -15.87 7.70
N PHE A 323 -3.86 -16.13 6.54
CA PHE A 323 -3.18 -15.08 5.77
C PHE A 323 -4.20 -14.07 5.22
N CYS A 324 -3.95 -12.79 5.45
CA CYS A 324 -4.88 -11.73 5.07
C CYS A 324 -4.15 -10.42 4.80
N ALA A 325 -4.84 -9.52 4.11
CA ALA A 325 -4.47 -8.13 3.95
C ALA A 325 -5.54 -7.24 4.59
N LEU A 326 -5.17 -6.05 5.05
CA LEU A 326 -6.11 -5.20 5.76
C LEU A 326 -5.84 -3.72 5.57
N MET A 327 -6.87 -2.95 5.86
CA MET A 327 -6.86 -1.54 6.18
C MET A 327 -7.76 -1.29 7.39
N ALA A 328 -7.84 -0.03 7.83
CA ALA A 328 -8.75 0.36 8.91
C ALA A 328 -9.58 1.60 8.55
N ALA A 329 -10.67 1.79 9.28
CA ALA A 329 -11.51 2.99 9.20
C ALA A 329 -12.09 3.28 10.60
N GLY A 330 -11.61 4.34 11.23
CA GLY A 330 -11.91 4.62 12.63
C GLY A 330 -11.50 3.45 13.53
N ASP A 331 -12.46 2.90 14.28
CA ASP A 331 -12.30 1.75 15.18
C ASP A 331 -12.56 0.38 14.50
N LYS A 332 -12.64 0.34 13.16
CA LYS A 332 -12.94 -0.88 12.42
C LYS A 332 -11.73 -1.33 11.59
N LEU A 333 -11.53 -2.63 11.56
CA LEU A 333 -10.62 -3.31 10.64
C LEU A 333 -11.43 -3.82 9.44
N ILE A 334 -10.91 -3.61 8.24
CA ILE A 334 -11.43 -4.15 6.98
C ILE A 334 -10.39 -5.14 6.47
N ILE A 335 -10.72 -6.42 6.56
CA ILE A 335 -9.77 -7.51 6.32
C ILE A 335 -10.25 -8.32 5.11
N ILE A 336 -9.36 -8.58 4.16
CA ILE A 336 -9.60 -9.57 3.11
C ILE A 336 -8.70 -10.77 3.36
N THR A 337 -9.28 -11.95 3.52
CA THR A 337 -8.52 -13.19 3.67
C THR A 337 -7.96 -13.63 2.33
N ALA A 338 -6.90 -14.44 2.32
CA ALA A 338 -6.34 -14.99 1.09
C ALA A 338 -7.34 -15.84 0.27
N LYS A 339 -8.47 -16.21 0.87
CA LYS A 339 -9.56 -16.94 0.21
C LYS A 339 -10.70 -16.05 -0.28
N GLY A 340 -10.56 -14.71 -0.11
CA GLY A 340 -11.53 -13.73 -0.59
C GLY A 340 -12.73 -13.47 0.33
N GLU A 341 -12.68 -13.91 1.59
CA GLU A 341 -13.64 -13.49 2.60
C GLU A 341 -13.29 -12.10 3.10
N LEU A 342 -14.23 -11.16 2.98
CA LEU A 342 -14.15 -9.83 3.56
C LEU A 342 -14.71 -9.87 4.97
N ILE A 343 -13.93 -9.39 5.94
CA ILE A 343 -14.30 -9.35 7.35
C ILE A 343 -14.27 -7.90 7.82
N ILE A 344 -15.36 -7.44 8.43
CA ILE A 344 -15.38 -6.19 9.20
C ILE A 344 -15.28 -6.58 10.67
N ALA A 345 -14.29 -6.07 11.38
CA ALA A 345 -14.06 -6.37 12.79
C ALA A 345 -13.80 -5.09 13.58
N LYS A 346 -13.99 -5.12 14.89
CA LYS A 346 -13.50 -4.04 15.76
C LYS A 346 -12.00 -4.13 15.93
N ALA A 347 -11.34 -2.99 15.99
CA ALA A 347 -9.97 -2.88 16.46
C ALA A 347 -9.93 -2.97 17.98
N ASP A 348 -10.02 -4.17 18.53
CA ASP A 348 -10.05 -4.45 19.97
C ASP A 348 -8.76 -5.19 20.36
N ALA A 349 -7.99 -4.63 21.29
CA ALA A 349 -6.75 -5.23 21.76
C ALA A 349 -6.95 -6.40 22.72
N THR A 350 -8.18 -6.64 23.20
CA THR A 350 -8.48 -7.72 24.15
C THR A 350 -8.86 -9.03 23.48
N LYS A 351 -9.43 -8.95 22.26
CA LYS A 351 -9.88 -10.12 21.47
C LYS A 351 -10.06 -9.78 20.01
N PHE A 352 -10.08 -10.77 19.15
CA PHE A 352 -10.59 -10.63 17.79
C PHE A 352 -12.13 -10.60 17.80
N ASP A 353 -12.73 -9.50 17.34
CA ASP A 353 -14.18 -9.26 17.41
C ASP A 353 -14.77 -8.97 16.03
N PRO A 354 -14.96 -10.01 15.16
CA PRO A 354 -15.57 -9.84 13.85
C PRO A 354 -17.06 -9.49 13.97
N ILE A 355 -17.48 -8.44 13.27
CA ILE A 355 -18.86 -7.95 13.21
C ILE A 355 -19.59 -8.61 12.03
N SER A 356 -18.92 -8.74 10.89
CA SER A 356 -19.48 -9.42 9.71
C SER A 356 -18.41 -10.18 8.92
N ARG A 357 -18.87 -11.18 8.16
CA ARG A 357 -18.07 -11.97 7.22
C ARG A 357 -18.86 -12.17 5.94
N THR A 358 -18.26 -11.87 4.81
CA THR A 358 -18.90 -11.97 3.49
C THR A 358 -17.90 -12.51 2.49
N GLN A 359 -18.27 -13.55 1.74
CA GLN A 359 -17.44 -14.03 0.62
C GLN A 359 -17.52 -13.01 -0.53
N ALA A 360 -16.52 -12.15 -0.64
CA ALA A 360 -16.48 -11.06 -1.63
C ALA A 360 -15.95 -11.56 -2.98
N LEU A 361 -14.91 -12.41 -2.96
CA LEU A 361 -14.25 -12.92 -4.16
C LEU A 361 -13.89 -14.40 -3.98
N LYS A 362 -13.53 -15.06 -5.06
CA LYS A 362 -12.94 -16.43 -5.06
C LYS A 362 -11.46 -16.34 -5.44
N GLY A 363 -10.73 -17.42 -5.22
CA GLY A 363 -9.30 -17.48 -5.57
C GLY A 363 -8.42 -16.72 -4.59
N ARG A 364 -7.18 -16.45 -5.02
CA ARG A 364 -6.15 -15.85 -4.16
C ARG A 364 -6.31 -14.33 -4.03
N CYS A 365 -6.54 -13.84 -2.82
CA CYS A 365 -6.69 -12.42 -2.51
C CYS A 365 -5.57 -11.99 -1.55
N TRP A 366 -4.51 -11.38 -2.08
CA TRP A 366 -3.37 -10.89 -1.31
C TRP A 366 -3.29 -9.37 -1.23
N THR A 367 -4.12 -8.70 -2.00
CA THR A 367 -4.12 -7.24 -2.12
C THR A 367 -4.93 -6.60 -1.00
N ALA A 368 -4.36 -5.58 -0.35
CA ALA A 368 -5.08 -4.82 0.68
C ALA A 368 -6.35 -4.20 0.11
N PRO A 369 -7.49 -4.32 0.80
CA PRO A 369 -8.73 -3.64 0.42
C PRO A 369 -8.55 -2.13 0.51
N VAL A 370 -9.41 -1.37 -0.17
CA VAL A 370 -9.45 0.08 -0.09
C VAL A 370 -10.87 0.54 0.22
N LEU A 371 -11.04 1.33 1.28
CA LEU A 371 -12.26 2.08 1.55
C LEU A 371 -12.06 3.51 1.09
N ALA A 372 -12.86 3.94 0.15
CA ALA A 372 -12.91 5.31 -0.33
C ALA A 372 -14.32 5.69 -0.80
N ASN A 373 -14.79 6.86 -0.38
CA ASN A 373 -16.09 7.39 -0.80
C ASN A 373 -17.26 6.44 -0.49
N GLY A 374 -17.24 5.78 0.69
CA GLY A 374 -18.25 4.82 1.14
C GLY A 374 -18.24 3.49 0.38
N ARG A 375 -17.19 3.18 -0.38
CA ARG A 375 -17.04 1.94 -1.15
C ARG A 375 -15.78 1.20 -0.78
N ILE A 376 -15.90 -0.11 -0.69
CA ILE A 376 -14.75 -1.02 -0.51
C ILE A 376 -14.41 -1.65 -1.84
N TYR A 377 -13.15 -1.55 -2.25
CA TYR A 377 -12.61 -2.17 -3.45
C TYR A 377 -11.72 -3.33 -3.06
N VAL A 378 -11.93 -4.48 -3.69
CA VAL A 378 -11.15 -5.71 -3.49
C VAL A 378 -10.85 -6.37 -4.83
N ARG A 379 -9.74 -7.15 -4.89
CA ARG A 379 -9.39 -7.95 -6.07
C ARG A 379 -8.79 -9.28 -5.68
N ASN A 380 -8.85 -10.24 -6.61
CA ASN A 380 -8.07 -11.47 -6.57
C ASN A 380 -6.87 -11.41 -7.55
N ALA A 381 -6.01 -12.40 -7.48
CA ALA A 381 -4.84 -12.55 -8.35
C ALA A 381 -5.20 -12.70 -9.83
N ALA A 382 -6.34 -13.35 -10.16
CA ALA A 382 -6.81 -13.55 -11.53
C ALA A 382 -7.37 -12.27 -12.17
N GLY A 383 -7.53 -11.18 -11.39
CA GLY A 383 -8.00 -9.90 -11.87
C GLY A 383 -9.48 -9.65 -11.71
N ASP A 384 -10.24 -10.56 -11.06
CA ASP A 384 -11.59 -10.22 -10.65
C ASP A 384 -11.54 -9.10 -9.60
N MET A 385 -12.24 -8.04 -9.85
CA MET A 385 -12.39 -6.88 -8.98
C MET A 385 -13.84 -6.72 -8.58
N ALA A 386 -14.10 -6.41 -7.32
CA ALA A 386 -15.42 -6.06 -6.82
C ALA A 386 -15.39 -4.72 -6.08
N CYS A 387 -16.44 -3.94 -6.29
CA CYS A 387 -16.77 -2.76 -5.52
C CYS A 387 -17.98 -3.07 -4.66
N LEU A 388 -17.86 -2.81 -3.37
CA LEU A 388 -18.85 -3.17 -2.37
C LEU A 388 -19.27 -1.91 -1.60
N SER A 389 -20.54 -1.82 -1.20
CA SER A 389 -20.97 -0.87 -0.18
C SER A 389 -20.88 -1.53 1.19
N VAL A 390 -20.67 -0.73 2.21
CA VAL A 390 -20.81 -1.12 3.61
C VAL A 390 -21.77 -0.14 4.30
N ASN A 391 -22.91 -0.65 4.77
CA ASN A 391 -23.98 0.11 5.40
C ASN A 391 -24.12 -0.27 6.88
#